data_edcd3d82ebc748b53a3293b5db57f6c5
#
_entry.id   edcd3d82ebc748b53a3293b5db57f6c5
#
_cell.length_a   1.000
_cell.length_b   1.000
_cell.length_c   1.000
_cell.angle_alpha   90.00
_cell.angle_beta   90.00
_cell.angle_gamma   90.00
#
_symmetry.space_group_name_H-M   'P 1'
#
loop_
_entity.id
_entity.type
_entity.pdbx_description
1 polymer ?
#
loop_
_entity_poly.entity_id
_entity_poly.type
_entity_poly.pdbx_seq_one_letter_code
_entity_poly.pdbx_strand_id
1 'polypeptide(L)'
;MSPGHQIFLLSPANCAGKRAGFLLRKEARSALAQRLRSEQGATIGEVFTFMSGLYFRGKLAYALAFAKPPHDCGGVQVIVPGRGLCPPRTIIDLAGLRAIARIPVDPGDRRYTHPLQRDAARLAKRLHPTDAVVLLGSIATAKYLEPLKQVLGPRLRFPREFIGRGDMSRGALMLRYAAEGRELTYI
;
A
#
# COMPACT_ATOMS: atom_id res chain seq x y z
N MET A 1 -21.24 21.07 5.90
CA MET A 1 -19.95 20.48 6.33
C MET A 1 -19.22 20.03 5.07
N SER A 2 -18.02 20.54 4.81
CA SER A 2 -17.23 20.06 3.68
C SER A 2 -17.00 18.55 3.83
N PRO A 3 -17.08 17.75 2.75
CA PRO A 3 -16.73 16.34 2.83
C PRO A 3 -15.31 16.22 3.33
N GLY A 4 -15.07 15.36 4.34
CA GLY A 4 -13.75 15.14 4.88
C GLY A 4 -12.78 14.62 3.81
N HIS A 5 -11.50 14.89 3.97
CA HIS A 5 -10.49 14.38 3.07
C HIS A 5 -10.36 12.85 3.21
N GLN A 6 -9.85 12.21 2.17
CA GLN A 6 -9.70 10.77 2.11
C GLN A 6 -8.34 10.37 1.55
N ILE A 7 -7.61 9.61 2.32
CA ILE A 7 -6.28 9.08 1.97
C ILE A 7 -6.33 7.56 2.00
N PHE A 8 -5.65 6.93 1.06
CA PHE A 8 -5.55 5.47 0.99
C PHE A 8 -4.17 4.97 1.38
N LEU A 9 -4.15 3.96 2.24
CA LEU A 9 -2.96 3.16 2.57
C LEU A 9 -3.09 1.80 1.91
N LEU A 10 -2.13 1.44 1.07
CA LEU A 10 -2.09 0.17 0.37
C LEU A 10 -1.16 -0.79 1.09
N SER A 11 -1.67 -1.95 1.51
CA SER A 11 -0.82 -3.01 2.06
C SER A 11 0.20 -3.48 1.02
N PRO A 12 1.42 -3.88 1.44
CA PRO A 12 2.49 -4.24 0.53
C PRO A 12 2.19 -5.52 -0.26
N ALA A 13 2.96 -5.75 -1.32
CA ALA A 13 3.05 -7.07 -1.95
C ALA A 13 3.92 -8.01 -1.10
N ASN A 14 3.76 -9.32 -1.29
CA ASN A 14 4.64 -10.31 -0.67
C ASN A 14 6.01 -10.33 -1.36
N CYS A 15 6.98 -9.65 -0.76
CA CYS A 15 8.35 -9.56 -1.28
C CYS A 15 9.19 -10.83 -1.08
N ALA A 16 8.70 -11.83 -0.34
CA ALA A 16 9.31 -13.16 -0.17
C ALA A 16 8.65 -14.24 -1.04
N GLY A 17 7.63 -13.88 -1.84
CA GLY A 17 6.90 -14.83 -2.69
C GLY A 17 7.62 -15.18 -3.98
N LYS A 18 7.10 -16.19 -4.69
CA LYS A 18 7.68 -16.68 -5.98
C LYS A 18 7.88 -15.56 -7.00
N ARG A 19 6.93 -14.62 -7.12
CA ARG A 19 7.01 -13.51 -8.09
C ARG A 19 8.13 -12.52 -7.75
N ALA A 20 8.41 -12.29 -6.48
CA ALA A 20 9.58 -11.48 -6.08
C ALA A 20 10.88 -12.14 -6.55
N GLY A 21 10.97 -13.47 -6.49
CA GLY A 21 12.11 -14.24 -7.02
C GLY A 21 12.36 -13.98 -8.50
N PHE A 22 11.33 -13.75 -9.32
CA PHE A 22 11.51 -13.43 -10.75
C PHE A 22 12.18 -12.07 -11.00
N LEU A 23 12.18 -11.16 -10.03
CA LEU A 23 12.90 -9.89 -10.10
C LEU A 23 14.28 -9.97 -9.45
N LEU A 24 14.39 -10.75 -8.36
CA LEU A 24 15.59 -10.80 -7.50
C LEU A 24 16.69 -11.73 -8.01
N ARG A 25 16.33 -12.75 -8.81
CA ARG A 25 17.30 -13.72 -9.38
C ARG A 25 18.31 -13.03 -10.28
N LYS A 26 19.56 -13.50 -10.25
CA LYS A 26 20.65 -12.97 -11.07
C LYS A 26 20.33 -13.02 -12.56
N GLU A 27 19.64 -14.07 -13.00
CA GLU A 27 19.27 -14.36 -14.39
C GLU A 27 17.97 -13.67 -14.83
N ALA A 28 17.34 -12.87 -13.98
CA ALA A 28 16.07 -12.19 -14.31
C ALA A 28 16.28 -11.21 -15.48
N ARG A 29 15.51 -11.43 -16.57
CA ARG A 29 15.65 -10.70 -17.82
C ARG A 29 14.39 -9.94 -18.26
N SER A 30 13.33 -9.94 -17.43
CA SER A 30 12.14 -9.12 -17.74
C SER A 30 12.51 -7.64 -17.80
N ALA A 31 11.76 -6.87 -18.58
CA ALA A 31 11.99 -5.42 -18.69
C ALA A 31 12.03 -4.72 -17.33
N LEU A 32 11.14 -5.11 -16.41
CA LEU A 32 11.12 -4.59 -15.04
C LEU A 32 12.38 -4.99 -14.25
N ALA A 33 12.86 -6.23 -14.40
CA ALA A 33 14.08 -6.69 -13.74
C ALA A 33 15.33 -5.98 -14.28
N GLN A 34 15.37 -5.66 -15.57
CA GLN A 34 16.45 -4.89 -16.18
C GLN A 34 16.44 -3.44 -15.67
N ARG A 35 15.28 -2.80 -15.60
CA ARG A 35 15.15 -1.45 -15.06
C ARG A 35 15.59 -1.36 -13.61
N LEU A 36 15.23 -2.33 -12.76
CA LEU A 36 15.69 -2.39 -11.36
C LEU A 36 17.22 -2.48 -11.23
N ARG A 37 17.92 -2.94 -12.27
CA ARG A 37 19.39 -3.05 -12.31
C ARG A 37 20.08 -1.86 -12.99
N SER A 38 19.31 -0.98 -13.59
CA SER A 38 19.80 0.25 -14.22
C SER A 38 19.63 1.45 -13.30
N GLU A 39 20.22 2.57 -13.67
CA GLU A 39 20.03 3.86 -12.98
C GLU A 39 18.58 4.35 -13.03
N GLN A 40 17.80 3.90 -14.00
CA GLN A 40 16.40 4.26 -14.14
C GLN A 40 15.54 3.77 -12.96
N GLY A 41 15.82 2.59 -12.43
CA GLY A 41 15.01 1.95 -11.41
C GLY A 41 13.58 1.66 -11.87
N ALA A 42 12.71 1.39 -10.90
CA ALA A 42 11.28 1.19 -11.12
C ALA A 42 10.46 1.73 -9.95
N THR A 43 9.22 2.11 -10.18
CA THR A 43 8.37 2.59 -9.10
C THR A 43 7.91 1.45 -8.20
N ILE A 44 7.70 1.74 -6.92
CA ILE A 44 7.12 0.78 -5.96
C ILE A 44 5.77 0.26 -6.48
N GLY A 45 4.96 1.13 -7.08
CA GLY A 45 3.68 0.76 -7.67
C GLY A 45 3.81 -0.31 -8.77
N GLU A 46 4.77 -0.17 -9.69
CA GLU A 46 5.04 -1.17 -10.74
C GLU A 46 5.55 -2.49 -10.15
N VAL A 47 6.53 -2.41 -9.26
CA VAL A 47 7.15 -3.58 -8.63
C VAL A 47 6.12 -4.38 -7.82
N PHE A 48 5.31 -3.72 -7.01
CA PHE A 48 4.30 -4.38 -6.19
C PHE A 48 3.13 -4.89 -7.04
N THR A 49 2.78 -4.22 -8.13
CA THR A 49 1.81 -4.72 -9.11
C THR A 49 2.31 -5.99 -9.78
N PHE A 50 3.58 -6.05 -10.16
CA PHE A 50 4.18 -7.26 -10.72
C PHE A 50 4.13 -8.43 -9.71
N MET A 51 4.49 -8.18 -8.46
CA MET A 51 4.56 -9.22 -7.43
C MET A 51 3.20 -9.71 -6.95
N SER A 52 2.22 -8.83 -6.79
CA SER A 52 0.89 -9.16 -6.24
C SER A 52 -0.23 -9.20 -7.29
N GLY A 53 0.06 -8.86 -8.55
CA GLY A 53 -0.86 -8.97 -9.68
C GLY A 53 -2.17 -8.21 -9.48
N LEU A 54 -3.28 -8.90 -9.69
CA LEU A 54 -4.63 -8.32 -9.68
C LEU A 54 -4.95 -7.55 -8.41
N TYR A 55 -4.53 -8.07 -7.27
CA TYR A 55 -4.87 -7.45 -5.99
C TYR A 55 -4.19 -6.09 -5.81
N PHE A 56 -2.88 -5.98 -6.05
CA PHE A 56 -2.20 -4.69 -5.90
C PHE A 56 -2.61 -3.71 -6.99
N ARG A 57 -2.79 -4.17 -8.23
CA ARG A 57 -3.32 -3.35 -9.32
C ARG A 57 -4.69 -2.78 -8.99
N GLY A 58 -5.58 -3.59 -8.40
CA GLY A 58 -6.89 -3.15 -7.96
C GLY A 58 -6.82 -2.09 -6.87
N LYS A 59 -5.97 -2.30 -5.85
CA LYS A 59 -5.75 -1.31 -4.79
C LYS A 59 -5.26 0.03 -5.35
N LEU A 60 -4.27 -0.02 -6.23
CA LEU A 60 -3.67 1.20 -6.79
C LEU A 60 -4.68 1.96 -7.67
N ALA A 61 -5.36 1.28 -8.59
CA ALA A 61 -6.35 1.89 -9.47
C ALA A 61 -7.50 2.52 -8.67
N TYR A 62 -8.02 1.79 -7.68
CA TYR A 62 -9.09 2.25 -6.83
C TYR A 62 -8.68 3.48 -5.98
N ALA A 63 -7.54 3.40 -5.34
CA ALA A 63 -7.03 4.50 -4.52
C ALA A 63 -6.79 5.78 -5.34
N LEU A 64 -6.24 5.66 -6.54
CA LEU A 64 -6.02 6.80 -7.43
C LEU A 64 -7.33 7.42 -7.92
N ALA A 65 -8.39 6.61 -8.10
CA ALA A 65 -9.70 7.10 -8.54
C ALA A 65 -10.44 7.88 -7.45
N PHE A 66 -10.28 7.50 -6.18
CA PHE A 66 -11.10 8.01 -5.08
C PHE A 66 -10.35 8.80 -4.01
N ALA A 67 -9.04 8.98 -4.13
CA ALA A 67 -8.29 9.79 -3.18
C ALA A 67 -8.72 11.27 -3.24
N LYS A 68 -8.96 11.84 -2.07
CA LYS A 68 -9.32 13.25 -1.87
C LYS A 68 -8.43 13.82 -0.75
N PRO A 69 -7.12 13.96 -0.99
CA PRO A 69 -6.20 14.41 0.05
C PRO A 69 -6.40 15.90 0.38
N PRO A 70 -6.03 16.31 1.61
CA PRO A 70 -5.83 17.72 1.90
C PRO A 70 -4.68 18.28 1.05
N HIS A 71 -4.64 19.60 0.94
CA HIS A 71 -3.55 20.28 0.24
C HIS A 71 -2.19 19.83 0.81
N ASP A 72 -1.20 19.61 -0.05
CA ASP A 72 0.15 19.14 0.29
C ASP A 72 0.24 17.73 0.92
N CYS A 73 -0.81 16.93 0.84
CA CYS A 73 -0.79 15.53 1.22
C CYS A 73 -0.91 14.61 0.00
N GLY A 74 -0.09 13.57 -0.07
CA GLY A 74 -0.28 12.50 -1.07
C GLY A 74 -1.52 11.67 -0.73
N GLY A 75 -2.48 11.57 -1.66
CA GLY A 75 -3.74 10.83 -1.45
C GLY A 75 -3.59 9.32 -1.41
N VAL A 76 -2.48 8.78 -1.91
CA VAL A 76 -2.20 7.35 -1.96
C VAL A 76 -0.80 7.09 -1.42
N GLN A 77 -0.73 6.22 -0.41
CA GLN A 77 0.53 5.80 0.20
C GLN A 77 0.60 4.26 0.23
N VAL A 78 1.76 3.73 -0.07
CA VAL A 78 2.05 2.30 0.00
C VAL A 78 2.80 2.02 1.29
N ILE A 79 2.36 1.03 2.04
CA ILE A 79 3.11 0.50 3.18
C ILE A 79 4.31 -0.27 2.62
N VAL A 80 5.51 0.18 2.93
CA VAL A 80 6.76 -0.43 2.45
C VAL A 80 7.58 -0.88 3.64
N PRO A 81 7.80 -2.20 3.80
CA PRO A 81 8.59 -2.73 4.91
C PRO A 81 9.98 -2.08 4.99
N GLY A 82 10.34 -1.62 6.18
CA GLY A 82 11.59 -0.92 6.44
C GLY A 82 11.64 0.55 6.02
N ARG A 83 10.65 1.04 5.26
CA ARG A 83 10.62 2.44 4.79
C ARG A 83 9.45 3.24 5.35
N GLY A 84 8.36 2.59 5.76
CA GLY A 84 7.14 3.24 6.25
C GLY A 84 6.13 3.47 5.14
N LEU A 85 5.63 4.69 4.99
CA LEU A 85 4.66 5.10 3.96
C LEU A 85 5.38 5.79 2.80
N CYS A 86 5.24 5.25 1.60
CA CYS A 86 5.86 5.79 0.40
C CYS A 86 4.80 6.06 -0.69
N PRO A 87 4.89 7.17 -1.43
CA PRO A 87 4.10 7.36 -2.64
C PRO A 87 4.30 6.20 -3.63
N PRO A 88 3.27 5.77 -4.39
CA PRO A 88 3.42 4.69 -5.37
C PRO A 88 4.49 4.96 -6.44
N ARG A 89 4.79 6.24 -6.71
CA ARG A 89 5.79 6.69 -7.69
C ARG A 89 7.22 6.68 -7.16
N THR A 90 7.44 6.31 -5.90
CA THR A 90 8.79 6.22 -5.32
C THR A 90 9.62 5.23 -6.12
N ILE A 91 10.76 5.69 -6.62
CA ILE A 91 11.70 4.87 -7.40
C ILE A 91 12.54 4.01 -6.44
N ILE A 92 12.72 2.77 -6.79
CA ILE A 92 13.64 1.83 -6.15
C ILE A 92 14.48 1.12 -7.20
N ASP A 93 15.66 0.70 -6.80
CA ASP A 93 16.55 -0.18 -7.53
C ASP A 93 16.52 -1.61 -6.97
N LEU A 94 17.34 -2.49 -7.51
CA LEU A 94 17.44 -3.87 -7.04
C LEU A 94 17.91 -3.96 -5.58
N ALA A 95 18.82 -3.08 -5.15
CA ALA A 95 19.30 -3.06 -3.77
C ALA A 95 18.18 -2.64 -2.81
N GLY A 96 17.40 -1.64 -3.19
CA GLY A 96 16.22 -1.21 -2.46
C GLY A 96 15.15 -2.30 -2.36
N LEU A 97 14.89 -3.04 -3.44
CA LEU A 97 13.96 -4.19 -3.40
C LEU A 97 14.45 -5.31 -2.49
N ARG A 98 15.76 -5.61 -2.52
CA ARG A 98 16.36 -6.59 -1.60
C ARG A 98 16.27 -6.16 -0.15
N ALA A 99 16.49 -4.89 0.14
CA ALA A 99 16.34 -4.34 1.49
C ALA A 99 14.90 -4.49 2.01
N ILE A 100 13.90 -4.17 1.19
CA ILE A 100 12.48 -4.35 1.51
C ILE A 100 12.16 -5.83 1.77
N ALA A 101 12.64 -6.73 0.92
CA ALA A 101 12.38 -8.17 1.01
C ALA A 101 12.93 -8.82 2.28
N ARG A 102 13.95 -8.22 2.92
CA ARG A 102 14.55 -8.70 4.17
C ARG A 102 13.75 -8.34 5.43
N ILE A 103 12.78 -7.46 5.31
CA ILE A 103 11.97 -7.02 6.45
C ILE A 103 10.64 -7.76 6.42
N PRO A 104 10.37 -8.65 7.40
CA PRO A 104 9.08 -9.31 7.48
C PRO A 104 7.99 -8.31 7.82
N VAL A 105 6.79 -8.55 7.28
CA VAL A 105 5.59 -7.79 7.64
C VAL A 105 5.02 -8.43 8.92
N ASP A 106 5.60 -8.05 10.04
CA ASP A 106 5.30 -8.59 11.36
C ASP A 106 5.14 -7.45 12.37
N PRO A 107 4.02 -7.38 13.12
CA PRO A 107 3.81 -6.34 14.13
C PRO A 107 4.84 -6.40 15.27
N GLY A 108 5.51 -7.52 15.48
CA GLY A 108 6.60 -7.66 16.45
C GLY A 108 7.96 -7.15 15.94
N ASP A 109 8.12 -6.94 14.63
CA ASP A 109 9.38 -6.46 14.06
C ASP A 109 9.45 -4.93 14.02
N ARG A 110 10.32 -4.34 14.84
CA ARG A 110 10.49 -2.89 14.93
C ARG A 110 11.01 -2.26 13.62
N ARG A 111 11.72 -3.02 12.78
CA ARG A 111 12.19 -2.54 11.48
C ARG A 111 11.02 -2.27 10.53
N TYR A 112 9.91 -2.98 10.72
CA TYR A 112 8.65 -2.77 10.00
C TYR A 112 7.77 -1.73 10.68
N THR A 113 7.50 -1.89 11.98
CA THR A 113 6.48 -1.10 12.69
C THR A 113 6.93 0.33 12.94
N HIS A 114 8.18 0.57 13.32
CA HIS A 114 8.66 1.90 13.69
C HIS A 114 8.60 2.91 12.52
N PRO A 115 9.11 2.63 11.30
CA PRO A 115 8.94 3.54 10.18
C PRO A 115 7.47 3.77 9.82
N LEU A 116 6.64 2.73 9.87
CA LEU A 116 5.21 2.81 9.58
C LEU A 116 4.49 3.74 10.55
N GLN A 117 4.69 3.55 11.86
CA GLN A 117 4.08 4.38 12.90
C GLN A 117 4.59 5.83 12.86
N ARG A 118 5.88 6.04 12.61
CA ARG A 118 6.47 7.38 12.42
C ARG A 118 5.76 8.14 11.30
N ASP A 119 5.59 7.52 10.14
CA ASP A 119 4.99 8.18 8.99
C ASP A 119 3.47 8.31 9.14
N ALA A 120 2.79 7.33 9.73
CA ALA A 120 1.39 7.44 10.10
C ALA A 120 1.14 8.59 11.09
N ALA A 121 2.04 8.80 12.06
CA ALA A 121 1.96 9.92 13.00
C ALA A 121 2.16 11.28 12.31
N ARG A 122 3.09 11.36 11.35
CA ARG A 122 3.26 12.57 10.51
C ARG A 122 2.01 12.86 9.69
N LEU A 123 1.42 11.83 9.10
CA LEU A 123 0.16 11.93 8.36
C LEU A 123 -0.96 12.40 9.29
N ALA A 124 -1.11 11.79 10.47
CA ALA A 124 -2.15 12.12 11.44
C ALA A 124 -2.16 13.59 11.87
N LYS A 125 -0.98 14.22 11.95
CA LYS A 125 -0.84 15.66 12.29
C LYS A 125 -1.36 16.59 11.20
N ARG A 126 -1.50 16.12 9.97
CA ARG A 126 -1.97 16.89 8.82
C ARG A 126 -3.46 16.70 8.54
N LEU A 127 -4.10 15.78 9.26
CA LEU A 127 -5.49 15.41 9.07
C LEU A 127 -6.40 16.04 10.13
N HIS A 128 -7.56 16.48 9.68
CA HIS A 128 -8.65 16.87 10.56
C HIS A 128 -9.28 15.60 11.19
N PRO A 129 -9.93 15.70 12.37
CA PRO A 129 -10.64 14.57 12.99
C PRO A 129 -11.70 13.90 12.11
N THR A 130 -12.29 14.64 11.16
CA THR A 130 -13.31 14.14 10.22
C THR A 130 -12.74 13.49 8.96
N ASP A 131 -11.43 13.58 8.73
CA ASP A 131 -10.77 12.97 7.59
C ASP A 131 -10.64 11.45 7.77
N ALA A 132 -10.67 10.73 6.66
CA ALA A 132 -10.58 9.28 6.63
C ALA A 132 -9.23 8.80 6.07
N VAL A 133 -8.65 7.79 6.72
CA VAL A 133 -7.50 7.03 6.22
C VAL A 133 -7.96 5.61 5.96
N VAL A 134 -8.12 5.25 4.69
CA VAL A 134 -8.68 3.96 4.27
C VAL A 134 -7.55 2.97 4.01
N LEU A 135 -7.50 1.89 4.78
CA LEU A 135 -6.57 0.79 4.55
C LEU A 135 -7.13 -0.20 3.52
N LEU A 136 -6.48 -0.27 2.36
CA LEU A 136 -6.71 -1.31 1.36
C LEU A 136 -5.76 -2.49 1.62
N GLY A 137 -6.17 -3.38 2.52
CA GLY A 137 -5.37 -4.52 2.97
C GLY A 137 -6.21 -5.56 3.66
N SER A 138 -5.59 -6.66 4.09
CA SER A 138 -6.25 -7.65 4.93
C SER A 138 -6.44 -7.09 6.33
N ILE A 139 -7.68 -7.11 6.81
CA ILE A 139 -8.05 -6.76 8.18
C ILE A 139 -8.12 -8.01 9.08
N ALA A 140 -8.02 -9.20 8.50
CA ALA A 140 -8.06 -10.46 9.23
C ALA A 140 -6.79 -10.74 10.04
N THR A 141 -5.74 -9.94 9.84
CA THR A 141 -4.46 -10.11 10.54
C THR A 141 -4.04 -8.78 11.20
N ALA A 142 -3.40 -8.87 12.34
CA ALA A 142 -2.86 -7.74 13.09
C ALA A 142 -1.77 -6.93 12.35
N LYS A 143 -1.19 -7.50 11.29
CA LYS A 143 0.00 -7.01 10.59
C LYS A 143 -0.03 -5.53 10.23
N TYR A 144 -1.18 -5.05 9.76
CA TYR A 144 -1.35 -3.65 9.36
C TYR A 144 -2.19 -2.89 10.38
N LEU A 145 -3.19 -3.58 10.93
CA LEU A 145 -4.21 -2.98 11.78
C LEU A 145 -3.61 -2.44 13.08
N GLU A 146 -2.85 -3.25 13.82
CA GLU A 146 -2.33 -2.86 15.13
C GLU A 146 -1.42 -1.62 15.06
N PRO A 147 -0.35 -1.59 14.23
CA PRO A 147 0.53 -0.43 14.20
C PRO A 147 -0.16 0.85 13.72
N LEU A 148 -1.17 0.74 12.85
CA LEU A 148 -1.90 1.90 12.33
C LEU A 148 -3.00 2.38 13.28
N LYS A 149 -3.73 1.46 13.93
CA LYS A 149 -4.81 1.80 14.87
C LYS A 149 -4.32 2.60 16.06
N GLN A 150 -3.14 2.28 16.58
CA GLN A 150 -2.52 3.00 17.69
C GLN A 150 -2.29 4.48 17.37
N VAL A 151 -2.06 4.81 16.11
CA VAL A 151 -1.69 6.16 15.66
C VAL A 151 -2.87 6.92 15.06
N LEU A 152 -3.67 6.26 14.23
CA LEU A 152 -4.75 6.89 13.46
C LEU A 152 -6.09 6.86 14.19
N GLY A 153 -6.26 5.93 15.14
CA GLY A 153 -7.49 5.80 15.92
C GLY A 153 -8.74 5.67 15.05
N PRO A 154 -9.79 6.47 15.33
CA PRO A 154 -11.08 6.38 14.63
C PRO A 154 -11.04 6.89 13.19
N ARG A 155 -9.95 7.53 12.75
CA ARG A 155 -9.76 7.92 11.34
C ARG A 155 -9.40 6.75 10.43
N LEU A 156 -8.89 5.65 11.00
CA LEU A 156 -8.58 4.44 10.25
C LEU A 156 -9.86 3.72 9.87
N ARG A 157 -10.08 3.54 8.57
CA ARG A 157 -11.27 2.92 7.98
C ARG A 157 -10.89 1.74 7.11
N PHE A 158 -11.88 0.89 6.82
CA PHE A 158 -11.72 -0.30 5.97
C PHE A 158 -12.92 -0.46 5.05
N PRO A 159 -12.72 -1.02 3.83
CA PRO A 159 -13.85 -1.41 3.01
C PRO A 159 -14.65 -2.55 3.66
N ARG A 160 -15.92 -2.31 3.94
CA ARG A 160 -16.85 -3.33 4.48
C ARG A 160 -16.91 -4.55 3.58
N GLU A 161 -16.88 -4.33 2.29
CA GLU A 161 -16.95 -5.38 1.26
C GLU A 161 -15.74 -6.32 1.24
N PHE A 162 -14.66 -6.00 1.98
CA PHE A 162 -13.51 -6.89 2.11
C PHE A 162 -13.72 -8.04 3.09
N ILE A 163 -14.74 -7.93 3.94
CA ILE A 163 -15.07 -8.98 4.92
C ILE A 163 -15.47 -10.26 4.18
N GLY A 164 -14.84 -11.38 4.54
CA GLY A 164 -15.08 -12.70 3.93
C GLY A 164 -14.56 -12.89 2.50
N ARG A 165 -13.86 -11.90 1.90
CA ARG A 165 -13.31 -12.01 0.54
C ARG A 165 -11.81 -12.30 0.54
N GLY A 166 -11.37 -13.15 -0.39
CA GLY A 166 -9.96 -13.36 -0.68
C GLY A 166 -9.37 -12.26 -1.57
N ASP A 167 -8.05 -12.22 -1.67
CA ASP A 167 -7.29 -11.15 -2.34
C ASP A 167 -7.67 -10.99 -3.83
N MET A 168 -7.87 -12.10 -4.57
CA MET A 168 -8.27 -12.04 -5.97
C MET A 168 -9.65 -11.39 -6.16
N SER A 169 -10.61 -11.78 -5.31
CA SER A 169 -11.97 -11.20 -5.30
C SER A 169 -11.96 -9.72 -4.92
N ARG A 170 -11.15 -9.33 -3.94
CA ARG A 170 -10.96 -7.91 -3.56
C ARG A 170 -10.35 -7.10 -4.69
N GLY A 171 -9.34 -7.66 -5.38
CA GLY A 171 -8.69 -6.99 -6.52
C GLY A 171 -9.66 -6.74 -7.67
N ALA A 172 -10.43 -7.76 -8.06
CA ALA A 172 -11.44 -7.64 -9.12
C ALA A 172 -12.56 -6.64 -8.75
N LEU A 173 -13.00 -6.67 -7.48
CA LEU A 173 -14.01 -5.73 -6.97
C LEU A 173 -13.54 -4.29 -7.09
N MET A 174 -12.33 -3.99 -6.62
CA MET A 174 -11.77 -2.63 -6.68
C MET A 174 -11.60 -2.13 -8.10
N LEU A 175 -11.15 -2.98 -9.04
CA LEU A 175 -11.03 -2.58 -10.45
C LEU A 175 -12.39 -2.26 -11.06
N ARG A 176 -13.40 -3.09 -10.79
CA ARG A 176 -14.77 -2.85 -11.26
C ARG A 176 -15.32 -1.55 -10.69
N TYR A 177 -15.20 -1.32 -9.38
CA TYR A 177 -15.73 -0.11 -8.73
C TYR A 177 -15.00 1.15 -9.21
N ALA A 178 -13.68 1.09 -9.42
CA ALA A 178 -12.94 2.19 -10.02
C ALA A 178 -13.42 2.52 -11.44
N ALA A 179 -13.69 1.50 -12.26
CA ALA A 179 -14.20 1.69 -13.62
C ALA A 179 -15.63 2.24 -13.66
N GLU A 180 -16.46 1.85 -12.68
CA GLU A 180 -17.86 2.31 -12.55
C GLU A 180 -17.99 3.68 -11.83
N GLY A 181 -16.90 4.25 -11.32
CA GLY A 181 -16.94 5.47 -10.50
C GLY A 181 -17.66 5.30 -9.16
N ARG A 182 -17.72 4.08 -8.63
CA ARG A 182 -18.41 3.73 -7.38
C ARG A 182 -17.43 3.54 -6.24
N GLU A 183 -17.69 4.19 -5.11
CA GLU A 183 -16.92 3.94 -3.89
C GLU A 183 -17.44 2.74 -3.11
N LEU A 184 -16.52 2.06 -2.40
CA LEU A 184 -16.84 1.06 -1.39
C LEU A 184 -17.38 1.72 -0.12
N THR A 185 -18.03 0.97 0.73
CA THR A 185 -18.49 1.45 2.04
C THR A 185 -17.36 1.30 3.07
N TYR A 186 -17.04 2.37 3.78
CA TYR A 186 -15.97 2.34 4.79
C TYR A 186 -16.53 2.30 6.21
N ILE A 187 -15.98 1.41 7.03
CA ILE A 187 -16.30 1.21 8.44
C ILE A 187 -15.08 1.40 9.31
#